data_b6f8cb995d66a55a879efc43e22fbe52
#
_entry.id   b6f8cb995d66a55a879efc43e22fbe52
#
_cell.length_a   1.000
_cell.length_b   1.000
_cell.length_c   1.000
_cell.angle_alpha   90.00
_cell.angle_beta   90.00
_cell.angle_gamma   90.00
#
_symmetry.space_group_name_H-M   'P 1'
#
loop_
_entity.id
_entity.type
_entity.pdbx_description
1 polymer ?
#
loop_
_entity_poly.entity_id
_entity_poly.type
_entity_poly.pdbx_seq_one_letter_code
_entity_poly.pdbx_strand_id
1 'polypeptide(L)'
;MKKLLNVDKTFNGMRIDRFLRNHFGQIPQSLIEKNLRNGKIKLNKKKIKSSKKIQYNDKIELYNFEFKKFINQKKEKYYPSNEIIKENEDLIIENNDNFVVLNKQSGISVQGGTKSKKNIIDIFAKSNLFRDEKPFSVHRLDKDTSGVL
;
A
#
# COMPACT_ATOMS: atom_id res chain seq x y z
N MET A 1 -28.42 -4.27 11.55
CA MET A 1 -27.96 -5.64 11.88
C MET A 1 -26.65 -5.53 12.67
N LYS A 2 -26.51 -6.25 13.79
CA LYS A 2 -25.27 -6.29 14.60
C LYS A 2 -24.57 -7.63 14.34
N LYS A 3 -23.26 -7.61 14.04
CA LYS A 3 -22.42 -8.79 13.93
C LYS A 3 -21.35 -8.74 15.02
N LEU A 4 -21.05 -9.87 15.65
CA LEU A 4 -20.04 -10.01 16.69
C LEU A 4 -18.93 -10.91 16.17
N LEU A 5 -17.67 -10.50 16.39
CA LEU A 5 -16.48 -11.28 16.11
C LEU A 5 -15.70 -11.44 17.42
N ASN A 6 -15.36 -12.66 17.78
CA ASN A 6 -14.48 -12.94 18.90
C ASN A 6 -13.03 -13.04 18.41
N VAL A 7 -12.10 -12.56 19.21
CA VAL A 7 -10.67 -12.59 18.90
C VAL A 7 -10.06 -13.88 19.43
N ASP A 8 -9.57 -14.71 18.51
CA ASP A 8 -8.88 -15.95 18.85
C ASP A 8 -7.44 -15.71 19.32
N LYS A 9 -6.83 -16.71 19.94
CA LYS A 9 -5.43 -16.66 20.42
C LYS A 9 -4.43 -16.28 19.32
N THR A 10 -4.66 -16.73 18.09
CA THR A 10 -3.82 -16.45 16.91
C THR A 10 -3.71 -14.96 16.56
N PHE A 11 -4.71 -14.17 16.96
CA PHE A 11 -4.77 -12.72 16.68
C PHE A 11 -4.39 -11.86 17.89
N ASN A 12 -3.97 -12.49 18.99
CA ASN A 12 -3.56 -11.75 20.18
C ASN A 12 -2.43 -10.76 19.89
N GLY A 13 -2.56 -9.50 20.31
CA GLY A 13 -1.59 -8.44 20.06
C GLY A 13 -1.62 -7.83 18.66
N MET A 14 -2.44 -8.35 17.74
CA MET A 14 -2.59 -7.80 16.40
C MET A 14 -3.34 -6.46 16.42
N ARG A 15 -3.01 -5.56 15.51
CA ARG A 15 -3.78 -4.31 15.32
C ARG A 15 -5.15 -4.63 14.74
N ILE A 16 -6.17 -3.91 15.20
CA ILE A 16 -7.54 -4.14 14.75
C ILE A 16 -7.73 -3.91 13.24
N ASP A 17 -7.04 -2.95 12.65
CA ASP A 17 -7.11 -2.71 11.21
C ASP A 17 -6.59 -3.90 10.39
N ARG A 18 -5.52 -4.56 10.84
CA ARG A 18 -4.98 -5.76 10.23
C ARG A 18 -5.92 -6.96 10.42
N PHE A 19 -6.47 -7.13 11.63
CA PHE A 19 -7.46 -8.17 11.92
C PHE A 19 -8.68 -8.06 10.98
N LEU A 20 -9.23 -6.85 10.82
CA LEU A 20 -10.38 -6.62 9.94
C LEU A 20 -10.07 -6.96 8.48
N ARG A 21 -8.84 -6.67 8.00
CA ARG A 21 -8.41 -7.05 6.66
C ARG A 21 -8.27 -8.57 6.50
N ASN A 22 -7.72 -9.25 7.50
CA ASN A 22 -7.62 -10.72 7.47
C ASN A 22 -8.99 -11.38 7.44
N HIS A 23 -9.96 -10.80 8.16
CA HIS A 23 -11.30 -11.40 8.27
C HIS A 23 -12.21 -11.09 7.05
N PHE A 24 -12.08 -9.90 6.46
CA PHE A 24 -12.99 -9.44 5.40
C PHE A 24 -12.30 -9.20 4.05
N GLY A 25 -11.00 -9.45 3.94
CA GLY A 25 -10.23 -9.21 2.74
C GLY A 25 -9.70 -7.78 2.62
N GLN A 26 -9.30 -7.38 1.43
CA GLN A 26 -8.61 -6.10 1.20
C GLN A 26 -9.55 -4.89 1.32
N ILE A 27 -9.73 -4.41 2.54
CA ILE A 27 -10.52 -3.22 2.82
C ILE A 27 -9.60 -1.99 2.82
N PRO A 28 -9.99 -0.88 2.17
CA PRO A 28 -9.27 0.38 2.26
C PRO A 28 -9.12 0.87 3.71
N GLN A 29 -7.93 1.36 4.07
CA GLN A 29 -7.67 1.89 5.42
C GLN A 29 -8.64 3.00 5.79
N SER A 30 -8.91 3.92 4.86
CA SER A 30 -9.84 5.03 5.05
C SER A 30 -11.26 4.57 5.43
N LEU A 31 -11.71 3.43 4.89
CA LEU A 31 -13.02 2.87 5.22
C LEU A 31 -13.03 2.28 6.63
N ILE A 32 -11.97 1.58 7.03
CA ILE A 32 -11.82 1.06 8.40
C ILE A 32 -11.85 2.22 9.39
N GLU A 33 -11.03 3.25 9.18
CA GLU A 33 -10.93 4.41 10.05
C GLU A 33 -12.24 5.20 10.14
N LYS A 34 -12.93 5.42 9.00
CA LYS A 34 -14.24 6.05 8.97
C LYS A 34 -15.26 5.29 9.84
N ASN A 35 -15.28 3.95 9.76
CA ASN A 35 -16.24 3.14 10.51
C ASN A 35 -15.89 3.04 12.00
N LEU A 36 -14.61 3.01 12.36
CA LEU A 36 -14.16 3.09 13.76
C LEU A 36 -14.54 4.44 14.38
N ARG A 37 -14.25 5.55 13.68
CA ARG A 37 -14.59 6.90 14.11
C ARG A 37 -16.10 7.09 14.29
N ASN A 38 -16.90 6.59 13.36
CA ASN A 38 -18.35 6.68 13.42
C ASN A 38 -18.99 5.70 14.43
N GLY A 39 -18.17 4.85 15.10
CA GLY A 39 -18.65 3.88 16.07
C GLY A 39 -19.44 2.71 15.48
N LYS A 40 -19.36 2.52 14.14
CA LYS A 40 -19.90 1.32 13.49
C LYS A 40 -19.06 0.07 13.77
N ILE A 41 -17.80 0.25 14.15
CA ILE A 41 -16.92 -0.79 14.67
C ILE A 41 -16.52 -0.40 16.09
N LYS A 42 -16.75 -1.29 17.05
CA LYS A 42 -16.37 -1.11 18.44
C LYS A 42 -15.60 -2.33 18.96
N LEU A 43 -14.75 -2.13 19.94
CA LEU A 43 -14.06 -3.17 20.69
C LEU A 43 -14.59 -3.16 22.12
N ASN A 44 -15.16 -4.25 22.58
CA ASN A 44 -15.75 -4.37 23.92
C ASN A 44 -16.69 -3.17 24.24
N LYS A 45 -17.58 -2.85 23.30
CA LYS A 45 -18.53 -1.73 23.32
C LYS A 45 -17.92 -0.33 23.28
N LYS A 46 -16.57 -0.18 23.24
CA LYS A 46 -15.87 1.10 23.23
C LYS A 46 -15.41 1.50 21.84
N LYS A 47 -15.41 2.81 21.52
CA LYS A 47 -14.75 3.35 20.31
C LYS A 47 -13.24 3.27 20.49
N ILE A 48 -12.53 2.92 19.42
CA ILE A 48 -11.08 2.75 19.42
C ILE A 48 -10.47 3.32 18.14
N LYS A 49 -9.12 3.52 18.15
CA LYS A 49 -8.34 3.89 16.96
C LYS A 49 -7.95 2.63 16.16
N SER A 50 -7.67 2.79 14.87
CA SER A 50 -7.26 1.70 13.97
C SER A 50 -5.96 0.99 14.39
N SER A 51 -5.09 1.70 15.12
CA SER A 51 -3.83 1.16 15.66
C SER A 51 -3.98 0.35 16.94
N LYS A 52 -5.18 0.30 17.55
CA LYS A 52 -5.40 -0.45 18.80
C LYS A 52 -5.07 -1.93 18.60
N LYS A 53 -4.22 -2.47 19.46
CA LYS A 53 -3.95 -3.90 19.56
C LYS A 53 -5.09 -4.59 20.29
N ILE A 54 -5.61 -5.65 19.67
CA ILE A 54 -6.65 -6.52 20.22
C ILE A 54 -6.02 -7.63 21.03
N GLN A 55 -6.77 -8.15 21.99
CA GLN A 55 -6.35 -9.24 22.87
C GLN A 55 -7.25 -10.48 22.69
N TYR A 56 -6.75 -11.62 23.10
CA TYR A 56 -7.55 -12.84 23.17
C TYR A 56 -8.84 -12.61 23.99
N ASN A 57 -9.96 -13.16 23.52
CA ASN A 57 -11.29 -12.96 24.07
C ASN A 57 -11.90 -11.56 23.89
N ASP A 58 -11.23 -10.60 23.27
CA ASP A 58 -11.86 -9.34 22.90
C ASP A 58 -13.05 -9.57 21.96
N LYS A 59 -14.08 -8.73 22.11
CA LYS A 59 -15.30 -8.77 21.29
C LYS A 59 -15.34 -7.56 20.38
N ILE A 60 -15.29 -7.80 19.06
CA ILE A 60 -15.42 -6.75 18.05
C ILE A 60 -16.87 -6.74 17.58
N GLU A 61 -17.52 -5.61 17.76
CA GLU A 61 -18.93 -5.39 17.40
C GLU A 61 -19.00 -4.56 16.12
N LEU A 62 -19.76 -5.04 15.14
CA LEU A 62 -19.98 -4.38 13.85
C LEU A 62 -21.44 -4.01 13.73
N TYR A 63 -21.73 -2.71 13.57
CA TYR A 63 -23.08 -2.17 13.48
C TYR A 63 -23.36 -1.66 12.07
N ASN A 64 -24.41 -2.22 11.43
CA ASN A 64 -24.81 -1.85 10.06
C ASN A 64 -23.64 -1.72 9.10
N PHE A 65 -22.75 -2.72 9.17
CA PHE A 65 -21.51 -2.74 8.45
C PHE A 65 -21.58 -3.81 7.35
N GLU A 66 -21.78 -3.36 6.13
CA GLU A 66 -21.71 -4.20 4.94
C GLU A 66 -20.36 -3.99 4.27
N PHE A 67 -19.51 -5.01 4.30
CA PHE A 67 -18.39 -5.07 3.39
C PHE A 67 -18.91 -5.52 2.03
N LYS A 68 -19.13 -4.64 1.11
CA LYS A 68 -19.07 -5.03 -0.30
C LYS A 68 -17.69 -5.65 -0.49
N LYS A 69 -17.63 -6.92 -0.93
CA LYS A 69 -16.36 -7.53 -1.33
C LYS A 69 -15.70 -6.55 -2.31
N PHE A 70 -14.66 -5.89 -1.87
CA PHE A 70 -13.82 -5.11 -2.77
C PHE A 70 -13.09 -6.14 -3.63
N ILE A 71 -13.69 -6.48 -4.75
CA ILE A 71 -13.02 -7.23 -5.80
C ILE A 71 -11.89 -6.31 -6.22
N ASN A 72 -10.66 -6.75 -6.00
CA ASN A 72 -9.50 -6.06 -6.54
C ASN A 72 -9.71 -5.91 -8.03
N GLN A 73 -10.06 -4.72 -8.49
CA GLN A 73 -9.82 -4.39 -9.87
C GLN A 73 -8.31 -4.59 -10.07
N LYS A 74 -7.94 -5.54 -10.91
CA LYS A 74 -6.55 -5.73 -11.32
C LYS A 74 -6.08 -4.35 -11.78
N LYS A 75 -5.17 -3.74 -11.01
CA LYS A 75 -4.56 -2.49 -11.46
C LYS A 75 -3.92 -2.81 -12.80
N GLU A 76 -4.30 -2.09 -13.83
CA GLU A 76 -3.63 -2.17 -15.12
C GLU A 76 -2.14 -1.91 -14.86
N LYS A 77 -1.32 -2.88 -15.22
CA LYS A 77 0.13 -2.71 -15.14
C LYS A 77 0.54 -1.67 -16.17
N TYR A 78 1.34 -0.72 -15.75
CA TYR A 78 1.98 0.22 -16.66
C TYR A 78 3.10 -0.51 -17.41
N TYR A 79 3.10 -0.38 -18.72
CA TYR A 79 4.13 -0.90 -19.60
C TYR A 79 4.80 0.31 -20.30
N PRO A 80 6.04 0.68 -19.92
CA PRO A 80 6.75 1.77 -20.57
C PRO A 80 7.16 1.37 -22.00
N SER A 81 7.18 2.36 -22.91
CA SER A 81 7.83 2.20 -24.23
C SER A 81 9.36 2.20 -24.08
N ASN A 82 10.05 1.67 -25.09
CA ASN A 82 11.52 1.67 -25.08
C ASN A 82 12.11 3.09 -25.04
N GLU A 83 11.44 4.05 -25.65
CA GLU A 83 11.84 5.47 -25.60
C GLU A 83 11.81 6.00 -24.15
N ILE A 84 10.73 5.72 -23.41
CA ILE A 84 10.61 6.12 -22.01
C ILE A 84 11.66 5.45 -21.13
N ILE A 85 12.00 4.20 -21.41
CA ILE A 85 13.08 3.49 -20.68
C ILE A 85 14.39 4.21 -20.92
N LYS A 86 14.73 4.46 -22.18
CA LYS A 86 15.98 5.14 -22.57
C LYS A 86 16.10 6.54 -21.99
N GLU A 87 15.06 7.37 -22.08
CA GLU A 87 15.01 8.70 -21.47
C GLU A 87 15.31 8.68 -19.96
N ASN A 88 14.89 7.62 -19.25
CA ASN A 88 15.17 7.50 -17.81
C ASN A 88 16.55 6.89 -17.54
N GLU A 89 17.08 6.04 -18.44
CA GLU A 89 18.46 5.55 -18.36
C GLU A 89 19.48 6.68 -18.57
N ASP A 90 19.18 7.65 -19.40
CA ASP A 90 20.00 8.88 -19.61
C ASP A 90 20.12 9.75 -18.35
N LEU A 91 19.26 9.54 -17.34
CA LEU A 91 19.30 10.24 -16.05
C LEU A 91 20.14 9.52 -14.99
N ILE A 92 20.77 8.40 -15.33
CA ILE A 92 21.60 7.61 -14.41
C ILE A 92 22.90 8.38 -14.13
N ILE A 93 23.17 8.59 -12.84
CA ILE A 93 24.41 9.21 -12.35
C ILE A 93 25.48 8.14 -12.11
N GLU A 94 25.07 7.00 -11.54
CA GLU A 94 25.94 5.88 -11.19
C GLU A 94 25.17 4.56 -11.31
N ASN A 95 25.87 3.53 -11.79
CA ASN A 95 25.35 2.17 -11.93
C ASN A 95 26.44 1.17 -11.58
N ASN A 96 26.13 0.21 -10.71
CA ASN A 96 26.99 -0.93 -10.40
C ASN A 96 26.13 -2.17 -10.10
N ASP A 97 26.77 -3.28 -9.76
CA ASP A 97 26.08 -4.55 -9.52
C ASP A 97 25.08 -4.54 -8.35
N ASN A 98 25.14 -3.54 -7.46
CA ASN A 98 24.36 -3.49 -6.24
C ASN A 98 23.26 -2.44 -6.28
N PHE A 99 23.48 -1.32 -6.96
CA PHE A 99 22.53 -0.20 -7.00
C PHE A 99 22.66 0.66 -8.26
N VAL A 100 21.61 1.42 -8.51
CA VAL A 100 21.58 2.47 -9.54
C VAL A 100 21.21 3.79 -8.85
N VAL A 101 21.96 4.84 -9.13
CA VAL A 101 21.69 6.21 -8.69
C VAL A 101 21.22 7.01 -9.88
N LEU A 102 20.10 7.70 -9.75
CA LEU A 102 19.58 8.52 -10.84
C LEU A 102 19.19 9.94 -10.39
N ASN A 103 19.29 10.88 -11.33
CA ASN A 103 18.80 12.24 -11.17
C ASN A 103 17.31 12.29 -11.54
N LYS A 104 16.45 11.96 -10.58
CA LYS A 104 15.01 11.93 -10.83
C LYS A 104 14.48 13.31 -11.21
N GLN A 105 13.80 13.38 -12.32
CA GLN A 105 13.10 14.60 -12.74
C GLN A 105 11.78 14.79 -11.98
N SER A 106 11.35 16.07 -11.89
CA SER A 106 9.99 16.40 -11.42
C SER A 106 8.92 15.81 -12.33
N GLY A 107 7.71 15.60 -11.82
CA GLY A 107 6.56 15.13 -12.59
C GLY A 107 6.37 13.61 -12.63
N ILE A 108 7.34 12.81 -12.16
CA ILE A 108 7.25 11.34 -12.12
C ILE A 108 7.33 10.82 -10.68
N SER A 109 6.45 9.89 -10.33
CA SER A 109 6.45 9.23 -9.01
C SER A 109 7.54 8.17 -8.93
N VAL A 110 8.14 7.97 -7.75
CA VAL A 110 9.09 6.88 -7.52
C VAL A 110 8.38 5.54 -7.61
N GLN A 111 7.24 5.40 -6.94
CA GLN A 111 6.45 4.16 -6.90
C GLN A 111 5.02 4.41 -7.36
N GLY A 112 4.38 3.37 -7.91
CA GLY A 112 2.99 3.43 -8.31
C GLY A 112 2.04 3.64 -7.11
N GLY A 113 1.06 4.51 -7.29
CA GLY A 113 0.03 4.83 -6.31
C GLY A 113 -1.38 4.83 -6.89
N THR A 114 -2.36 5.26 -6.10
CA THR A 114 -3.77 5.30 -6.52
C THR A 114 -4.01 6.25 -7.69
N LYS A 115 -3.24 7.34 -7.77
CA LYS A 115 -3.37 8.39 -8.79
C LYS A 115 -2.20 8.43 -9.79
N SER A 116 -1.20 7.56 -9.66
CA SER A 116 -0.03 7.55 -10.53
C SER A 116 0.23 6.14 -11.03
N LYS A 117 0.00 5.92 -12.33
CA LYS A 117 0.31 4.65 -13.01
C LYS A 117 1.78 4.63 -13.45
N LYS A 118 2.28 5.72 -14.07
CA LYS A 118 3.68 5.87 -14.50
C LYS A 118 4.57 6.17 -13.29
N ASN A 119 5.61 5.36 -13.09
CA ASN A 119 6.57 5.54 -11.99
C ASN A 119 7.94 4.93 -12.32
N ILE A 120 8.96 5.41 -11.64
CA ILE A 120 10.36 5.05 -11.85
C ILE A 120 10.58 3.53 -11.69
N ILE A 121 10.06 2.94 -10.62
CA ILE A 121 10.25 1.50 -10.34
C ILE A 121 9.69 0.62 -11.46
N ASP A 122 8.51 0.93 -12.00
CA ASP A 122 7.93 0.13 -13.08
C ASP A 122 8.62 0.38 -14.44
N ILE A 123 9.25 1.56 -14.64
CA ILE A 123 10.07 1.85 -15.81
C ILE A 123 11.34 1.01 -15.76
N PHE A 124 12.11 1.11 -14.68
CA PHE A 124 13.37 0.37 -14.53
C PHE A 124 13.20 -1.14 -14.38
N ALA A 125 12.02 -1.60 -13.92
CA ALA A 125 11.69 -3.04 -13.95
C ALA A 125 11.61 -3.63 -15.38
N LYS A 126 11.70 -2.78 -16.41
CA LYS A 126 11.71 -3.18 -17.82
C LYS A 126 13.02 -2.80 -18.52
N SER A 127 13.94 -2.16 -17.83
CA SER A 127 15.31 -1.95 -18.31
C SER A 127 16.15 -3.22 -18.12
N ASN A 128 17.20 -3.37 -18.89
CA ASN A 128 18.13 -4.50 -18.78
C ASN A 128 19.06 -4.41 -17.56
N LEU A 129 19.01 -3.29 -16.82
CA LEU A 129 19.91 -3.02 -15.69
C LEU A 129 19.70 -3.94 -14.50
N PHE A 130 18.46 -4.42 -14.32
CA PHE A 130 18.08 -5.23 -13.16
C PHE A 130 17.88 -6.72 -13.48
N ARG A 131 18.32 -7.21 -14.66
CA ARG A 131 18.32 -8.63 -15.05
C ARG A 131 17.00 -9.36 -14.72
N ASP A 132 15.86 -8.74 -15.10
CA ASP A 132 14.50 -9.22 -14.83
C ASP A 132 14.03 -9.15 -13.37
N GLU A 133 14.86 -8.68 -12.45
CA GLU A 133 14.43 -8.41 -11.08
C GLU A 133 13.74 -7.05 -10.98
N LYS A 134 12.75 -6.97 -10.11
CA LYS A 134 12.08 -5.69 -9.85
C LYS A 134 12.93 -4.84 -8.90
N PRO A 135 13.35 -3.61 -9.30
CA PRO A 135 14.13 -2.74 -8.43
C PRO A 135 13.31 -2.28 -7.21
N PHE A 136 14.02 -1.98 -6.13
CA PHE A 136 13.47 -1.39 -4.91
C PHE A 136 14.09 -0.03 -4.67
N SER A 137 13.26 0.96 -4.33
CA SER A 137 13.79 2.26 -3.91
C SER A 137 14.24 2.21 -2.44
N VAL A 138 15.43 2.71 -2.16
CA VAL A 138 15.99 2.83 -0.79
C VAL A 138 15.26 3.92 -0.02
N HIS A 139 14.90 4.99 -0.69
CA HIS A 139 14.06 6.07 -0.20
C HIS A 139 13.10 6.55 -1.30
N ARG A 140 12.36 7.59 -1.07
CA ARG A 140 11.45 8.15 -2.08
C ARG A 140 11.51 9.67 -2.08
N LEU A 141 11.31 10.22 -3.26
CA LEU A 141 11.01 11.62 -3.49
C LEU A 141 9.54 11.75 -3.91
N ASP A 142 8.91 12.86 -3.59
CA ASP A 142 7.55 13.13 -4.04
C ASP A 142 7.51 13.31 -5.57
N LYS A 143 6.34 13.19 -6.17
CA LYS A 143 6.17 13.25 -7.63
C LYS A 143 6.81 14.51 -8.23
N ASP A 144 6.55 15.64 -7.60
CA ASP A 144 6.95 16.96 -8.11
C ASP A 144 8.33 17.43 -7.60
N THR A 145 9.01 16.56 -6.84
CA THR A 145 10.38 16.80 -6.37
C THR A 145 11.38 16.14 -7.31
N SER A 146 12.39 16.90 -7.74
CA SER A 146 13.58 16.42 -8.45
C SER A 146 14.74 16.19 -7.49
N GLY A 147 15.70 15.35 -7.88
CA GLY A 147 16.91 15.11 -7.09
C GLY A 147 17.41 13.66 -7.18
N VAL A 148 18.40 13.36 -6.37
CA VAL A 148 19.06 12.05 -6.33
C VAL A 148 18.15 11.02 -5.71
N LEU A 149 18.00 9.90 -6.39
CA LEU A 149 17.23 8.73 -5.99
C LEU A 149 18.06 7.46 -6.10
#